data_ab2b61caf7e9fdfcc34651f8b64241a6
#
_entry.id   ab2b61caf7e9fdfcc34651f8b64241a6
#
_cell.length_a   1.000
_cell.length_b   1.000
_cell.length_c   1.000
_cell.angle_alpha   90.00
_cell.angle_beta   90.00
_cell.angle_gamma   90.00
#
_symmetry.space_group_name_H-M   'P 1'
#
loop_
_entity.id
_entity.type
_entity.pdbx_description
1 polymer ?
#
loop_
_entity_poly.entity_id
_entity_poly.type
_entity_poly.pdbx_seq_one_letter_code
_entity_poly.pdbx_strand_id
1 'polypeptide(L)'
;CIGGVKLNLSVQIFASLVLSVVVGLVLGDGAIGPVKTWVAPVGTMFINLIKMMIVPVVLCSLVVGMTSMGDLKKLGRIGMKTVGFYMVTTAIAIVIGFAVASVVQPGIGMALPGEAAPKVKEAPTIMQVFVNMIPTNPIASMAKADILPVIIFSLFLGAGIISIGGSRSKLLINLFDAGAEVCYKIIAMIMRLAPIGVFCLLLPVVVQNGPKVLLPLLSVIIAMAVGCTIHAVCVYSSVAAVVGHMSPVRFFRGMAEAMVIAFTTCSSAGTLPVNMKNTEEKLGVKRDIVSFVLPLGATINMDGTALYMGVCSLFIANVFGIHLSMDQMMMIVLTGTLASIGTAGVPGAGLIMLAMVLQSVGLPLEGLALVAGIDRVLDMFRTTLNITGDAAVAVAIDATEKSVPTQLEITE
;
A
#
# COMPACT_ATOMS: atom_id res chain seq x y z
N CYS A 1 -29.43 -9.92 -2.13
CA CYS A 1 -29.66 -10.49 -3.47
C CYS A 1 -30.90 -9.84 -4.08
N ILE A 2 -30.71 -8.93 -5.02
CA ILE A 2 -31.80 -8.48 -5.88
C ILE A 2 -31.52 -9.16 -7.23
N GLY A 3 -32.33 -10.18 -7.57
CA GLY A 3 -32.33 -10.81 -8.89
C GLY A 3 -31.08 -11.62 -9.29
N GLY A 4 -30.60 -12.59 -8.48
CA GLY A 4 -29.63 -13.62 -8.94
C GLY A 4 -28.19 -13.17 -9.28
N VAL A 5 -27.90 -11.87 -9.36
CA VAL A 5 -26.57 -11.33 -9.62
C VAL A 5 -25.83 -11.17 -8.31
N LYS A 6 -24.76 -11.92 -8.11
CA LYS A 6 -23.82 -11.68 -7.00
C LYS A 6 -23.13 -10.33 -7.24
N LEU A 7 -23.58 -9.29 -6.53
CA LEU A 7 -22.91 -7.98 -6.54
C LEU A 7 -21.43 -8.16 -6.15
N ASN A 8 -20.54 -7.58 -6.92
CA ASN A 8 -19.11 -7.55 -6.61
C ASN A 8 -18.91 -6.85 -5.25
N LEU A 9 -17.97 -7.34 -4.44
CA LEU A 9 -17.65 -6.79 -3.10
C LEU A 9 -17.44 -5.26 -3.14
N SER A 10 -16.81 -4.74 -4.18
CA SER A 10 -16.59 -3.31 -4.40
C SER A 10 -17.90 -2.52 -4.49
N VAL A 11 -18.88 -3.07 -5.22
CA VAL A 11 -20.22 -2.47 -5.36
C VAL A 11 -20.95 -2.51 -4.01
N GLN A 12 -20.78 -3.58 -3.23
CA GLN A 12 -21.36 -3.69 -1.89
C GLN A 12 -20.79 -2.65 -0.93
N ILE A 13 -19.44 -2.45 -0.94
CA ILE A 13 -18.77 -1.44 -0.10
C ILE A 13 -19.24 -0.03 -0.49
N PHE A 14 -19.27 0.27 -1.81
CA PHE A 14 -19.73 1.57 -2.28
C PHE A 14 -21.22 1.81 -1.95
N ALA A 15 -22.07 0.80 -2.15
CA ALA A 15 -23.48 0.87 -1.76
C ALA A 15 -23.65 1.11 -0.25
N SER A 16 -22.83 0.48 0.58
CA SER A 16 -22.83 0.68 2.04
C SER A 16 -22.39 2.09 2.43
N LEU A 17 -21.42 2.65 1.72
CA LEU A 17 -21.00 4.05 1.90
C LEU A 17 -22.17 4.99 1.57
N VAL A 18 -22.77 4.84 0.39
CA VAL A 18 -23.93 5.66 -0.01
C VAL A 18 -25.09 5.49 0.98
N LEU A 19 -25.39 4.24 1.38
CA LEU A 19 -26.45 3.94 2.34
C LEU A 19 -26.17 4.60 3.71
N SER A 20 -24.93 4.57 4.21
CA SER A 20 -24.56 5.22 5.48
C SER A 20 -24.72 6.73 5.41
N VAL A 21 -24.43 7.35 4.26
CA VAL A 21 -24.65 8.78 4.04
C VAL A 21 -26.14 9.09 4.02
N VAL A 22 -26.94 8.37 3.23
CA VAL A 22 -28.37 8.60 3.13
C VAL A 22 -29.07 8.40 4.49
N VAL A 23 -28.80 7.28 5.15
CA VAL A 23 -29.37 6.97 6.48
C VAL A 23 -28.92 8.01 7.52
N GLY A 24 -27.65 8.39 7.52
CA GLY A 24 -27.10 9.38 8.44
C GLY A 24 -27.74 10.76 8.28
N LEU A 25 -27.95 11.19 7.04
CA LEU A 25 -28.63 12.48 6.76
C LEU A 25 -30.11 12.45 7.14
N VAL A 26 -30.80 11.32 6.96
CA VAL A 26 -32.20 11.16 7.34
C VAL A 26 -32.37 11.11 8.87
N LEU A 27 -31.47 10.42 9.58
CA LEU A 27 -31.53 10.30 11.03
C LEU A 27 -31.23 11.63 11.75
N GLY A 28 -30.29 12.43 11.21
CA GLY A 28 -29.87 13.69 11.80
C GLY A 28 -29.25 13.54 13.20
N ASP A 29 -28.88 14.68 13.82
CA ASP A 29 -28.14 14.71 15.09
C ASP A 29 -28.86 14.05 16.26
N GLY A 30 -30.20 13.97 16.24
CA GLY A 30 -31.00 13.37 17.31
C GLY A 30 -30.76 11.87 17.52
N ALA A 31 -30.23 11.17 16.53
CA ALA A 31 -29.96 9.73 16.59
C ALA A 31 -28.54 9.38 17.03
N ILE A 32 -27.68 10.37 17.34
CA ILE A 32 -26.26 10.13 17.64
C ILE A 32 -26.04 9.20 18.85
N GLY A 33 -26.87 9.30 19.89
CA GLY A 33 -26.79 8.44 21.08
C GLY A 33 -26.95 6.96 20.77
N PRO A 34 -28.12 6.53 20.22
CA PRO A 34 -28.32 5.14 19.79
C PRO A 34 -27.29 4.63 18.79
N VAL A 35 -26.88 5.47 17.81
CA VAL A 35 -25.88 5.09 16.80
C VAL A 35 -24.51 4.85 17.45
N LYS A 36 -24.07 5.69 18.37
CA LYS A 36 -22.81 5.47 19.12
C LYS A 36 -22.85 4.21 19.99
N THR A 37 -24.00 3.91 20.61
CA THR A 37 -24.13 2.78 21.53
C THR A 37 -24.21 1.43 20.80
N TRP A 38 -24.92 1.35 19.67
CA TRP A 38 -25.24 0.07 19.05
C TRP A 38 -24.54 -0.15 17.70
N VAL A 39 -24.27 0.89 16.93
CA VAL A 39 -23.71 0.76 15.59
C VAL A 39 -22.19 0.95 15.61
N ALA A 40 -21.67 1.96 16.26
CA ALA A 40 -20.24 2.23 16.30
C ALA A 40 -19.38 1.05 16.81
N PRO A 41 -19.81 0.26 17.84
CA PRO A 41 -19.04 -0.90 18.29
C PRO A 41 -18.82 -1.96 17.21
N VAL A 42 -19.79 -2.17 16.30
CA VAL A 42 -19.65 -3.10 15.17
C VAL A 42 -18.56 -2.62 14.20
N GLY A 43 -18.51 -1.31 13.94
CA GLY A 43 -17.43 -0.69 13.18
C GLY A 43 -16.06 -0.87 13.87
N THR A 44 -16.01 -0.68 15.19
CA THR A 44 -14.78 -0.90 15.99
C THR A 44 -14.31 -2.36 15.90
N MET A 45 -15.23 -3.34 15.93
CA MET A 45 -14.87 -4.76 15.73
C MET A 45 -14.21 -4.98 14.36
N PHE A 46 -14.72 -4.35 13.30
CA PHE A 46 -14.11 -4.44 11.97
C PHE A 46 -12.68 -3.88 11.96
N ILE A 47 -12.44 -2.72 12.57
CA ILE A 47 -11.09 -2.15 12.72
C ILE A 47 -10.18 -3.08 13.54
N ASN A 48 -10.68 -3.68 14.61
CA ASN A 48 -9.91 -4.62 15.43
C ASN A 48 -9.50 -5.87 14.63
N LEU A 49 -10.37 -6.38 13.75
CA LEU A 49 -10.03 -7.48 12.85
C LEU A 49 -8.89 -7.10 11.89
N ILE A 50 -8.87 -5.86 11.38
CA ILE A 50 -7.77 -5.35 10.56
C ILE A 50 -6.49 -5.26 11.39
N LYS A 51 -6.55 -4.64 12.58
CA LYS A 51 -5.41 -4.49 13.51
C LYS A 51 -4.78 -5.84 13.87
N MET A 52 -5.59 -6.86 14.11
CA MET A 52 -5.15 -8.22 14.44
C MET A 52 -4.21 -8.81 13.38
N MET A 53 -4.40 -8.41 12.12
CA MET A 53 -3.62 -8.95 11.00
C MET A 53 -2.31 -8.21 10.73
N ILE A 54 -2.07 -7.04 11.33
CA ILE A 54 -0.90 -6.20 11.03
C ILE A 54 0.40 -6.98 11.26
N VAL A 55 0.64 -7.45 12.48
CA VAL A 55 1.91 -8.12 12.84
C VAL A 55 2.13 -9.43 12.07
N PRO A 56 1.16 -10.36 11.99
CA PRO A 56 1.32 -11.61 11.24
C PRO A 56 1.63 -11.38 9.75
N VAL A 57 0.92 -10.43 9.13
CA VAL A 57 1.14 -10.11 7.71
C VAL A 57 2.53 -9.53 7.49
N VAL A 58 2.92 -8.53 8.29
CA VAL A 58 4.23 -7.89 8.18
C VAL A 58 5.34 -8.92 8.32
N LEU A 59 5.27 -9.77 9.35
CA LEU A 59 6.28 -10.81 9.58
C LEU A 59 6.38 -11.77 8.38
N CYS A 60 5.27 -12.39 8.00
CA CYS A 60 5.30 -13.41 6.95
C CYS A 60 5.64 -12.81 5.58
N SER A 61 4.98 -11.70 5.20
CA SER A 61 5.17 -11.10 3.87
C SER A 61 6.58 -10.54 3.67
N LEU A 62 7.16 -9.91 4.70
CA LEU A 62 8.52 -9.38 4.60
C LEU A 62 9.58 -10.48 4.57
N VAL A 63 9.38 -11.57 5.33
CA VAL A 63 10.27 -12.74 5.23
C VAL A 63 10.20 -13.33 3.82
N VAL A 64 8.99 -13.52 3.25
CA VAL A 64 8.81 -13.99 1.88
C VAL A 64 9.43 -13.01 0.88
N GLY A 65 9.16 -11.71 1.00
CA GLY A 65 9.75 -10.68 0.15
C GLY A 65 11.28 -10.71 0.18
N MET A 66 11.88 -10.81 1.38
CA MET A 66 13.32 -10.88 1.53
C MET A 66 13.89 -12.18 0.95
N THR A 67 13.22 -13.32 1.15
CA THR A 67 13.69 -14.62 0.64
C THR A 67 13.54 -14.74 -0.88
N SER A 68 12.59 -14.05 -1.49
CA SER A 68 12.47 -13.93 -2.95
C SER A 68 13.70 -13.23 -3.59
N MET A 69 14.35 -12.33 -2.84
CA MET A 69 15.62 -11.73 -3.25
C MET A 69 16.81 -12.71 -3.19
N GLY A 70 16.68 -13.85 -2.53
CA GLY A 70 17.76 -14.83 -2.35
C GLY A 70 18.30 -15.40 -3.65
N ASP A 71 17.49 -15.48 -4.70
CA ASP A 71 17.92 -15.84 -6.06
C ASP A 71 18.75 -14.74 -6.73
N LEU A 72 18.85 -13.55 -6.11
CA LEU A 72 19.70 -12.45 -6.56
C LEU A 72 21.19 -12.83 -6.61
N LYS A 73 21.65 -13.87 -5.89
CA LYS A 73 23.03 -14.36 -6.02
C LYS A 73 23.31 -14.90 -7.43
N LYS A 74 22.31 -15.45 -8.12
CA LYS A 74 22.44 -15.90 -9.51
C LYS A 74 22.28 -14.76 -10.53
N LEU A 75 21.52 -13.71 -10.17
CA LEU A 75 21.25 -12.53 -11.01
C LEU A 75 21.95 -11.25 -10.49
N GLY A 76 22.58 -11.32 -9.34
CA GLY A 76 23.51 -10.35 -8.71
C GLY A 76 23.19 -8.88 -8.96
N ARG A 77 23.75 -8.31 -10.03
CA ARG A 77 23.66 -6.90 -10.37
C ARG A 77 22.23 -6.44 -10.77
N ILE A 78 21.50 -7.26 -11.52
CA ILE A 78 20.14 -6.94 -12.00
C ILE A 78 19.19 -6.80 -10.80
N GLY A 79 19.23 -7.73 -9.86
CA GLY A 79 18.38 -7.71 -8.69
C GLY A 79 18.64 -6.50 -7.79
N MET A 80 19.91 -6.17 -7.50
CA MET A 80 20.23 -5.00 -6.68
C MET A 80 19.80 -3.69 -7.34
N LYS A 81 20.00 -3.57 -8.68
CA LYS A 81 19.50 -2.41 -9.41
C LYS A 81 17.98 -2.30 -9.35
N THR A 82 17.27 -3.41 -9.58
CA THR A 82 15.80 -3.45 -9.55
C THR A 82 15.26 -3.01 -8.20
N VAL A 83 15.77 -3.60 -7.11
CA VAL A 83 15.36 -3.24 -5.74
C VAL A 83 15.71 -1.79 -5.42
N GLY A 84 16.89 -1.33 -5.84
CA GLY A 84 17.29 0.07 -5.67
C GLY A 84 16.33 1.03 -6.37
N PHE A 85 15.92 0.74 -7.62
CA PHE A 85 14.92 1.53 -8.33
C PHE A 85 13.58 1.54 -7.57
N TYR A 86 13.08 0.38 -7.16
CA TYR A 86 11.81 0.27 -6.42
C TYR A 86 11.84 1.07 -5.12
N MET A 87 12.92 0.99 -4.33
CA MET A 87 13.02 1.76 -3.08
C MET A 87 13.01 3.27 -3.33
N VAL A 88 13.72 3.73 -4.36
CA VAL A 88 13.79 5.15 -4.70
C VAL A 88 12.43 5.66 -5.21
N THR A 89 11.79 4.95 -6.15
CA THR A 89 10.48 5.35 -6.68
C THR A 89 9.40 5.34 -5.61
N THR A 90 9.42 4.34 -4.72
CA THR A 90 8.49 4.23 -3.59
C THR A 90 8.66 5.38 -2.59
N ALA A 91 9.89 5.73 -2.22
CA ALA A 91 10.14 6.88 -1.35
C ALA A 91 9.66 8.20 -1.99
N ILE A 92 9.95 8.42 -3.27
CA ILE A 92 9.47 9.57 -4.04
C ILE A 92 7.93 9.60 -4.08
N ALA A 93 7.28 8.45 -4.21
CA ALA A 93 5.82 8.37 -4.23
C ALA A 93 5.19 8.89 -2.93
N ILE A 94 5.74 8.55 -1.76
CA ILE A 94 5.25 9.05 -0.46
C ILE A 94 5.42 10.58 -0.39
N VAL A 95 6.59 11.09 -0.82
CA VAL A 95 6.88 12.53 -0.82
C VAL A 95 5.90 13.28 -1.73
N ILE A 96 5.61 12.75 -2.93
CA ILE A 96 4.59 13.30 -3.83
C ILE A 96 3.21 13.26 -3.16
N GLY A 97 2.88 12.16 -2.48
CA GLY A 97 1.63 12.03 -1.71
C GLY A 97 1.49 13.14 -0.67
N PHE A 98 2.53 13.41 0.11
CA PHE A 98 2.55 14.51 1.06
C PHE A 98 2.43 15.88 0.38
N ALA A 99 3.19 16.10 -0.68
CA ALA A 99 3.17 17.39 -1.40
C ALA A 99 1.78 17.71 -1.94
N VAL A 100 1.13 16.74 -2.60
CA VAL A 100 -0.22 16.89 -3.13
C VAL A 100 -1.24 17.08 -2.01
N ALA A 101 -1.15 16.26 -0.95
CA ALA A 101 -2.06 16.40 0.19
C ALA A 101 -1.88 17.71 0.96
N SER A 102 -0.66 18.26 1.01
CA SER A 102 -0.41 19.59 1.60
C SER A 102 -1.05 20.72 0.80
N VAL A 103 -1.16 20.58 -0.53
CA VAL A 103 -1.83 21.56 -1.40
C VAL A 103 -3.35 21.40 -1.37
N VAL A 104 -3.85 20.17 -1.52
CA VAL A 104 -5.29 19.86 -1.55
C VAL A 104 -5.92 19.99 -0.17
N GLN A 105 -5.13 19.80 0.89
CA GLN A 105 -5.54 19.87 2.30
C GLN A 105 -6.78 19.01 2.61
N PRO A 106 -6.79 17.71 2.25
CA PRO A 106 -7.94 16.85 2.48
C PRO A 106 -8.20 16.73 3.99
N GLY A 107 -9.48 16.74 4.39
CA GLY A 107 -9.88 16.58 5.78
C GLY A 107 -10.01 17.85 6.60
N ILE A 108 -9.56 19.00 6.11
CA ILE A 108 -9.73 20.28 6.81
C ILE A 108 -11.21 20.62 6.92
N GLY A 109 -11.63 21.04 8.13
CA GLY A 109 -13.02 21.38 8.44
C GLY A 109 -13.93 20.19 8.76
N MET A 110 -13.38 18.97 8.79
CA MET A 110 -14.05 17.78 9.29
C MET A 110 -13.64 17.52 10.73
N ALA A 111 -14.59 17.49 11.67
CA ALA A 111 -14.33 17.11 13.05
C ALA A 111 -14.94 15.73 13.31
N LEU A 112 -14.15 14.79 13.82
CA LEU A 112 -14.69 13.52 14.30
C LEU A 112 -15.34 13.70 15.67
N PRO A 113 -16.48 13.03 15.90
CA PRO A 113 -17.19 13.12 17.16
C PRO A 113 -16.41 12.53 18.34
N GLY A 114 -16.11 13.32 19.33
CA GLY A 114 -16.09 12.86 20.72
C GLY A 114 -14.77 12.51 21.36
N GLU A 115 -13.60 12.79 20.80
CA GLU A 115 -12.37 12.72 21.59
C GLU A 115 -11.53 13.98 21.39
N ALA A 116 -11.13 14.59 22.52
CA ALA A 116 -10.04 15.54 22.52
C ALA A 116 -8.88 14.92 21.74
N ALA A 117 -8.26 15.67 20.83
CA ALA A 117 -7.13 15.21 20.05
C ALA A 117 -6.22 14.34 20.93
N PRO A 118 -5.98 13.08 20.57
CA PRO A 118 -5.14 12.22 21.39
C PRO A 118 -3.84 12.97 21.64
N LYS A 119 -3.37 12.99 22.90
CA LYS A 119 -2.08 13.60 23.23
C LYS A 119 -1.03 12.92 22.38
N VAL A 120 -0.60 13.56 21.30
CA VAL A 120 0.47 13.07 20.45
C VAL A 120 1.70 12.98 21.36
N LYS A 121 2.22 11.77 21.53
CA LYS A 121 3.52 11.60 22.20
C LYS A 121 4.53 12.43 21.43
N GLU A 122 5.39 13.16 22.15
CA GLU A 122 6.49 13.87 21.49
C GLU A 122 7.19 12.93 20.53
N ALA A 123 7.32 13.36 19.27
CA ALA A 123 7.97 12.55 18.25
C ALA A 123 9.42 12.27 18.69
N PRO A 124 9.86 11.00 18.68
CA PRO A 124 11.24 10.69 18.97
C PRO A 124 12.16 11.39 17.95
N THR A 125 13.35 11.78 18.36
CA THR A 125 14.33 12.34 17.41
C THR A 125 14.69 11.29 16.35
N ILE A 126 15.09 11.74 15.17
CA ILE A 126 15.48 10.85 14.05
C ILE A 126 16.50 9.80 14.52
N MET A 127 17.49 10.21 15.33
CA MET A 127 18.48 9.27 15.87
C MET A 127 17.85 8.22 16.80
N GLN A 128 16.92 8.62 17.67
CA GLN A 128 16.18 7.67 18.53
C GLN A 128 15.36 6.67 17.71
N VAL A 129 14.83 7.12 16.57
CA VAL A 129 14.13 6.25 15.63
C VAL A 129 15.07 5.16 15.10
N PHE A 130 16.25 5.54 14.59
CA PHE A 130 17.24 4.57 14.09
C PHE A 130 17.70 3.59 15.18
N VAL A 131 17.92 4.05 16.39
CA VAL A 131 18.27 3.18 17.52
C VAL A 131 17.12 2.22 17.87
N ASN A 132 15.90 2.73 17.93
CA ASN A 132 14.71 1.95 18.28
C ASN A 132 14.25 1.00 17.16
N MET A 133 14.73 1.18 15.92
CA MET A 133 14.48 0.22 14.81
C MET A 133 15.02 -1.18 15.11
N ILE A 134 16.07 -1.29 15.91
CA ILE A 134 16.68 -2.58 16.26
C ILE A 134 16.06 -3.08 17.56
N PRO A 135 15.21 -4.12 17.52
CA PRO A 135 14.55 -4.61 18.73
C PRO A 135 15.53 -5.34 19.66
N THR A 136 15.52 -5.00 20.93
CA THR A 136 16.21 -5.80 21.95
C THR A 136 15.51 -7.14 22.20
N ASN A 137 14.19 -7.19 21.98
CA ASN A 137 13.39 -8.41 22.04
C ASN A 137 12.31 -8.36 20.96
N PRO A 138 12.46 -9.11 19.85
CA PRO A 138 11.52 -9.08 18.74
C PRO A 138 10.11 -9.58 19.11
N ILE A 139 10.00 -10.53 20.05
CA ILE A 139 8.69 -11.03 20.51
C ILE A 139 7.95 -9.95 21.29
N ALA A 140 8.65 -9.19 22.12
CA ALA A 140 8.06 -8.06 22.83
C ALA A 140 7.59 -6.97 21.86
N SER A 141 8.36 -6.68 20.80
CA SER A 141 7.96 -5.74 19.74
C SER A 141 6.72 -6.22 19.00
N MET A 142 6.63 -7.51 18.67
CA MET A 142 5.43 -8.08 18.05
C MET A 142 4.21 -7.99 18.98
N ALA A 143 4.37 -8.29 20.28
CA ALA A 143 3.28 -8.22 21.25
C ALA A 143 2.75 -6.79 21.47
N LYS A 144 3.64 -5.78 21.38
CA LYS A 144 3.28 -4.35 21.44
C LYS A 144 2.82 -3.78 20.10
N ALA A 145 2.96 -4.56 19.03
CA ALA A 145 2.77 -4.11 17.65
C ALA A 145 3.65 -2.89 17.29
N ASP A 146 4.90 -2.87 17.78
CA ASP A 146 5.92 -1.89 17.39
C ASP A 146 6.44 -2.25 16.00
N ILE A 147 5.84 -1.65 14.98
CA ILE A 147 5.93 -2.14 13.60
C ILE A 147 7.34 -2.03 13.03
N LEU A 148 8.03 -0.91 13.24
CA LEU A 148 9.35 -0.68 12.65
C LEU A 148 10.40 -1.71 13.13
N PRO A 149 10.51 -2.02 14.43
CA PRO A 149 11.33 -3.14 14.89
C PRO A 149 10.92 -4.50 14.33
N VAL A 150 9.60 -4.75 14.15
CA VAL A 150 9.11 -6.00 13.53
C VAL A 150 9.55 -6.10 12.07
N ILE A 151 9.50 -5.00 11.30
CA ILE A 151 10.00 -4.94 9.92
C ILE A 151 11.49 -5.33 9.88
N ILE A 152 12.31 -4.65 10.68
CA ILE A 152 13.77 -4.90 10.71
C ILE A 152 14.06 -6.35 11.09
N PHE A 153 13.41 -6.86 12.15
CA PHE A 153 13.56 -8.27 12.53
C PHE A 153 13.17 -9.23 11.40
N SER A 154 12.07 -8.96 10.69
CA SER A 154 11.62 -9.80 9.57
C SER A 154 12.61 -9.83 8.41
N LEU A 155 13.24 -8.69 8.10
CA LEU A 155 14.28 -8.61 7.07
C LEU A 155 15.53 -9.40 7.47
N PHE A 156 15.99 -9.26 8.74
CA PHE A 156 17.11 -10.06 9.25
C PHE A 156 16.79 -11.56 9.28
N LEU A 157 15.59 -11.93 9.67
CA LEU A 157 15.14 -13.32 9.68
C LEU A 157 15.14 -13.90 8.27
N GLY A 158 14.60 -13.17 7.27
CA GLY A 158 14.64 -13.55 5.86
C GLY A 158 16.08 -13.73 5.35
N ALA A 159 16.97 -12.78 5.65
CA ALA A 159 18.38 -12.86 5.29
C ALA A 159 19.07 -14.09 5.95
N GLY A 160 18.79 -14.37 7.22
CA GLY A 160 19.27 -15.55 7.94
C GLY A 160 18.80 -16.86 7.29
N ILE A 161 17.51 -16.93 6.91
CA ILE A 161 16.95 -18.10 6.22
C ILE A 161 17.65 -18.35 4.88
N ILE A 162 17.91 -17.31 4.09
CA ILE A 162 18.67 -17.44 2.83
C ILE A 162 20.10 -17.95 3.12
N SER A 163 20.75 -17.42 4.15
CA SER A 163 22.15 -17.71 4.49
C SER A 163 22.38 -19.18 4.91
N ILE A 164 21.39 -19.83 5.50
CA ILE A 164 21.47 -21.26 5.87
C ILE A 164 21.60 -22.14 4.61
N GLY A 165 20.89 -21.81 3.53
CA GLY A 165 20.88 -22.58 2.29
C GLY A 165 20.29 -24.00 2.42
N GLY A 166 20.28 -24.74 1.31
CA GLY A 166 19.89 -26.13 1.26
C GLY A 166 18.43 -26.43 1.59
N SER A 167 18.15 -27.64 2.09
CA SER A 167 16.78 -28.11 2.37
C SER A 167 16.12 -27.40 3.55
N ARG A 168 16.89 -26.97 4.54
CA ARG A 168 16.39 -26.25 5.72
C ARG A 168 15.88 -24.86 5.36
N SER A 169 16.62 -24.15 4.50
CA SER A 169 16.18 -22.84 3.97
C SER A 169 14.86 -22.99 3.23
N LYS A 170 14.75 -23.94 2.32
CA LYS A 170 13.51 -24.22 1.57
C LYS A 170 12.33 -24.52 2.48
N LEU A 171 12.54 -25.33 3.55
CA LEU A 171 11.49 -25.62 4.52
C LEU A 171 10.95 -24.35 5.20
N LEU A 172 11.86 -23.48 5.65
CA LEU A 172 11.47 -22.22 6.31
C LEU A 172 10.82 -21.23 5.34
N ILE A 173 11.33 -21.12 4.11
CA ILE A 173 10.70 -20.30 3.06
C ILE A 173 9.26 -20.76 2.83
N ASN A 174 9.06 -22.05 2.62
CA ASN A 174 7.72 -22.63 2.41
C ASN A 174 6.79 -22.40 3.62
N LEU A 175 7.33 -22.44 4.85
CA LEU A 175 6.56 -22.17 6.06
C LEU A 175 6.05 -20.71 6.09
N PHE A 176 6.93 -19.74 5.82
CA PHE A 176 6.54 -18.32 5.80
C PHE A 176 5.66 -17.99 4.61
N ASP A 177 5.87 -18.61 3.46
CA ASP A 177 5.02 -18.45 2.27
C ASP A 177 3.60 -18.98 2.54
N ALA A 178 3.47 -20.18 3.10
CA ALA A 178 2.18 -20.71 3.55
C ALA A 178 1.54 -19.82 4.63
N GLY A 179 2.34 -19.29 5.56
CA GLY A 179 1.89 -18.35 6.59
C GLY A 179 1.36 -17.04 5.97
N ALA A 180 2.05 -16.49 4.98
CA ALA A 180 1.59 -15.31 4.24
C ALA A 180 0.28 -15.61 3.49
N GLU A 181 0.17 -16.76 2.83
CA GLU A 181 -1.06 -17.16 2.14
C GLU A 181 -2.24 -17.29 3.10
N VAL A 182 -2.04 -17.88 4.28
CA VAL A 182 -3.07 -17.95 5.34
C VAL A 182 -3.48 -16.54 5.77
N CYS A 183 -2.52 -15.64 6.01
CA CYS A 183 -2.82 -14.25 6.38
C CYS A 183 -3.67 -13.56 5.30
N TYR A 184 -3.33 -13.71 4.02
CA TYR A 184 -4.10 -13.12 2.92
C TYR A 184 -5.51 -13.71 2.81
N LYS A 185 -5.70 -15.01 3.09
CA LYS A 185 -7.04 -15.62 3.16
C LYS A 185 -7.87 -15.04 4.30
N ILE A 186 -7.27 -14.84 5.48
CA ILE A 186 -7.95 -14.20 6.62
C ILE A 186 -8.33 -12.76 6.27
N ILE A 187 -7.43 -11.98 5.65
CA ILE A 187 -7.74 -10.62 5.17
C ILE A 187 -8.92 -10.65 4.20
N ALA A 188 -8.92 -11.57 3.24
CA ALA A 188 -10.02 -11.71 2.29
C ALA A 188 -11.36 -12.06 2.99
N MET A 189 -11.33 -12.82 4.10
CA MET A 189 -12.51 -13.07 4.92
C MET A 189 -12.96 -11.81 5.66
N ILE A 190 -12.04 -11.07 6.27
CA ILE A 190 -12.31 -9.78 6.93
C ILE A 190 -12.90 -8.79 5.94
N MET A 191 -12.35 -8.69 4.73
CA MET A 191 -12.83 -7.78 3.69
C MET A 191 -14.25 -8.10 3.21
N ARG A 192 -14.73 -9.34 3.35
CA ARG A 192 -16.15 -9.65 3.11
C ARG A 192 -17.09 -8.98 4.11
N LEU A 193 -16.60 -8.63 5.30
CA LEU A 193 -17.34 -7.87 6.31
C LEU A 193 -17.25 -6.36 6.08
N ALA A 194 -16.39 -5.90 5.16
CA ALA A 194 -16.16 -4.48 4.90
C ALA A 194 -17.45 -3.67 4.59
N PRO A 195 -18.44 -4.18 3.85
CA PRO A 195 -19.69 -3.44 3.65
C PRO A 195 -20.38 -3.08 4.98
N ILE A 196 -20.45 -4.03 5.93
CA ILE A 196 -21.03 -3.81 7.25
C ILE A 196 -20.12 -2.89 8.08
N GLY A 197 -18.83 -3.15 8.09
CA GLY A 197 -17.83 -2.35 8.80
C GLY A 197 -17.87 -0.88 8.38
N VAL A 198 -17.82 -0.62 7.08
CA VAL A 198 -17.85 0.72 6.48
C VAL A 198 -19.16 1.45 6.84
N PHE A 199 -20.30 0.79 6.71
CA PHE A 199 -21.58 1.35 7.13
C PHE A 199 -21.55 1.78 8.61
N CYS A 200 -21.15 0.87 9.49
CA CYS A 200 -21.14 1.11 10.94
C CYS A 200 -20.10 2.14 11.40
N LEU A 201 -19.02 2.33 10.64
CA LEU A 201 -17.99 3.33 10.93
C LEU A 201 -18.39 4.72 10.42
N LEU A 202 -18.96 4.79 9.22
CA LEU A 202 -19.29 6.07 8.59
C LEU A 202 -20.61 6.67 9.12
N LEU A 203 -21.59 5.82 9.46
CA LEU A 203 -22.89 6.30 9.94
C LEU A 203 -22.80 7.27 11.12
N PRO A 204 -22.06 7.00 12.22
CA PRO A 204 -21.91 7.94 13.33
C PRO A 204 -21.32 9.28 12.90
N VAL A 205 -20.37 9.25 11.95
CA VAL A 205 -19.70 10.43 11.43
C VAL A 205 -20.67 11.29 10.63
N VAL A 206 -21.47 10.67 9.75
CA VAL A 206 -22.47 11.39 8.94
C VAL A 206 -23.60 11.94 9.80
N VAL A 207 -24.10 11.18 10.77
CA VAL A 207 -25.13 11.62 11.73
C VAL A 207 -24.69 12.88 12.47
N GLN A 208 -23.42 12.95 12.88
CA GLN A 208 -22.88 14.10 13.61
C GLN A 208 -22.48 15.29 12.73
N ASN A 209 -21.92 15.06 11.55
CA ASN A 209 -21.35 16.13 10.71
C ASN A 209 -22.24 16.48 9.49
N GLY A 210 -23.30 15.69 9.22
CA GLY A 210 -24.19 15.90 8.08
C GLY A 210 -23.44 15.76 6.73
N PRO A 211 -23.86 16.50 5.69
CA PRO A 211 -23.29 16.40 4.34
C PRO A 211 -21.85 16.91 4.25
N LYS A 212 -21.31 17.57 5.28
CA LYS A 212 -19.95 18.12 5.30
C LYS A 212 -18.86 17.04 5.19
N VAL A 213 -19.20 15.75 5.43
CA VAL A 213 -18.26 14.62 5.31
C VAL A 213 -17.89 14.31 3.87
N LEU A 214 -18.77 14.57 2.91
CA LEU A 214 -18.59 14.14 1.51
C LEU A 214 -17.45 14.86 0.81
N LEU A 215 -17.32 16.15 1.04
CA LEU A 215 -16.30 16.97 0.38
C LEU A 215 -14.87 16.57 0.78
N PRO A 216 -14.56 16.36 2.08
CA PRO A 216 -13.26 15.82 2.49
C PRO A 216 -12.92 14.45 1.89
N LEU A 217 -13.88 13.52 1.79
CA LEU A 217 -13.66 12.23 1.16
C LEU A 217 -13.38 12.35 -0.35
N LEU A 218 -14.11 13.23 -1.04
CA LEU A 218 -13.86 13.53 -2.44
C LEU A 218 -12.46 14.16 -2.64
N SER A 219 -12.04 15.04 -1.74
CA SER A 219 -10.71 15.66 -1.81
C SER A 219 -9.57 14.66 -1.66
N VAL A 220 -9.74 13.57 -0.88
CA VAL A 220 -8.78 12.46 -0.81
C VAL A 220 -8.69 11.74 -2.17
N ILE A 221 -9.83 11.45 -2.81
CA ILE A 221 -9.85 10.81 -4.13
C ILE A 221 -9.13 11.68 -5.17
N ILE A 222 -9.40 12.99 -5.15
CA ILE A 222 -8.75 13.96 -6.05
C ILE A 222 -7.24 14.00 -5.78
N ALA A 223 -6.83 14.11 -4.52
CA ALA A 223 -5.41 14.12 -4.14
C ALA A 223 -4.70 12.84 -4.61
N MET A 224 -5.36 11.68 -4.46
CA MET A 224 -4.82 10.41 -4.93
C MET A 224 -4.68 10.36 -6.45
N ALA A 225 -5.72 10.75 -7.19
CA ALA A 225 -5.70 10.78 -8.65
C ALA A 225 -4.62 11.74 -9.20
N VAL A 226 -4.53 12.94 -8.65
CA VAL A 226 -3.51 13.94 -9.01
C VAL A 226 -2.11 13.44 -8.66
N GLY A 227 -1.91 12.91 -7.45
CA GLY A 227 -0.62 12.38 -7.02
C GLY A 227 -0.14 11.22 -7.89
N CYS A 228 -1.01 10.25 -8.19
CA CYS A 228 -0.70 9.14 -9.11
C CYS A 228 -0.36 9.63 -10.51
N THR A 229 -1.08 10.64 -11.01
CA THR A 229 -0.80 11.23 -12.33
C THR A 229 0.56 11.93 -12.33
N ILE A 230 0.87 12.74 -11.31
CA ILE A 230 2.17 13.40 -11.17
C ILE A 230 3.29 12.37 -11.11
N HIS A 231 3.15 11.32 -10.30
CA HIS A 231 4.16 10.28 -10.18
C HIS A 231 4.37 9.54 -11.50
N ALA A 232 3.29 9.14 -12.18
CA ALA A 232 3.37 8.47 -13.48
C ALA A 232 4.05 9.37 -14.54
N VAL A 233 3.62 10.64 -14.65
CA VAL A 233 4.12 11.57 -15.67
C VAL A 233 5.54 12.04 -15.37
N CYS A 234 5.87 12.34 -14.12
CA CYS A 234 7.20 12.86 -13.78
C CYS A 234 8.21 11.73 -13.54
N VAL A 235 7.88 10.73 -12.70
CA VAL A 235 8.84 9.71 -12.29
C VAL A 235 8.97 8.63 -13.35
N TYR A 236 7.88 7.97 -13.74
CA TYR A 236 7.97 6.87 -14.71
C TYR A 236 8.33 7.33 -16.11
N SER A 237 7.88 8.53 -16.54
CA SER A 237 8.34 9.12 -17.79
C SER A 237 9.84 9.40 -17.78
N SER A 238 10.37 9.91 -16.64
CA SER A 238 11.81 10.15 -16.50
C SER A 238 12.60 8.84 -16.50
N VAL A 239 12.13 7.82 -15.78
CA VAL A 239 12.76 6.49 -15.77
C VAL A 239 12.77 5.89 -17.16
N ALA A 240 11.62 5.92 -17.87
CA ALA A 240 11.52 5.39 -19.23
C ALA A 240 12.37 6.19 -20.24
N ALA A 241 12.36 7.52 -20.17
CA ALA A 241 13.05 8.39 -21.14
C ALA A 241 14.55 8.46 -20.89
N VAL A 242 14.96 8.72 -19.63
CA VAL A 242 16.38 9.00 -19.31
C VAL A 242 17.18 7.70 -19.17
N VAL A 243 16.63 6.71 -18.46
CA VAL A 243 17.34 5.45 -18.20
C VAL A 243 16.99 4.40 -19.26
N GLY A 244 15.68 4.28 -19.58
CA GLY A 244 15.17 3.29 -20.53
C GLY A 244 15.33 3.68 -22.02
N HIS A 245 15.73 4.93 -22.31
CA HIS A 245 15.84 5.48 -23.68
C HIS A 245 14.57 5.27 -24.53
N MET A 246 13.41 5.24 -23.87
CA MET A 246 12.11 5.01 -24.49
C MET A 246 11.23 6.26 -24.36
N SER A 247 10.55 6.65 -25.46
CA SER A 247 9.57 7.74 -25.43
C SER A 247 8.45 7.45 -24.41
N PRO A 248 8.10 8.40 -23.50
CA PRO A 248 7.00 8.25 -22.56
C PRO A 248 5.67 7.90 -23.25
N VAL A 249 5.39 8.48 -24.41
CA VAL A 249 4.17 8.20 -25.17
C VAL A 249 4.13 6.72 -25.61
N ARG A 250 5.25 6.17 -26.09
CA ARG A 250 5.36 4.75 -26.44
C ARG A 250 5.15 3.88 -25.21
N PHE A 251 5.76 4.25 -24.08
CA PHE A 251 5.66 3.53 -22.82
C PHE A 251 4.19 3.43 -22.37
N PHE A 252 3.49 4.56 -22.17
CA PHE A 252 2.11 4.54 -21.70
C PHE A 252 1.14 3.89 -22.70
N ARG A 253 1.35 4.09 -24.01
CA ARG A 253 0.53 3.42 -25.03
C ARG A 253 0.71 1.90 -24.98
N GLY A 254 1.93 1.41 -24.76
CA GLY A 254 2.21 -0.01 -24.61
C GLY A 254 1.57 -0.61 -23.36
N MET A 255 1.51 0.18 -22.27
CA MET A 255 0.97 -0.25 -20.98
C MET A 255 -0.55 -0.08 -20.84
N ALA A 256 -1.22 0.63 -21.75
CA ALA A 256 -2.63 1.03 -21.60
C ALA A 256 -3.57 -0.14 -21.25
N GLU A 257 -3.40 -1.29 -21.88
CA GLU A 257 -4.21 -2.49 -21.62
C GLU A 257 -4.02 -3.01 -20.18
N ALA A 258 -2.76 -3.14 -19.74
CA ALA A 258 -2.47 -3.58 -18.38
C ALA A 258 -2.98 -2.57 -17.34
N MET A 259 -2.85 -1.26 -17.62
CA MET A 259 -3.38 -0.19 -16.75
C MET A 259 -4.91 -0.29 -16.59
N VAL A 260 -5.66 -0.52 -17.66
CA VAL A 260 -7.13 -0.69 -17.60
C VAL A 260 -7.51 -1.92 -16.78
N ILE A 261 -6.80 -3.04 -16.97
CA ILE A 261 -7.06 -4.27 -16.20
C ILE A 261 -6.74 -4.04 -14.72
N ALA A 262 -5.60 -3.42 -14.40
CA ALA A 262 -5.25 -3.10 -13.01
C ALA A 262 -6.26 -2.18 -12.35
N PHE A 263 -6.70 -1.13 -13.05
CA PHE A 263 -7.69 -0.18 -12.58
C PHE A 263 -9.03 -0.86 -12.25
N THR A 264 -9.46 -1.81 -13.05
CA THR A 264 -10.75 -2.49 -12.85
C THR A 264 -10.69 -3.63 -11.83
N THR A 265 -9.58 -4.37 -11.79
CA THR A 265 -9.42 -5.54 -10.91
C THR A 265 -8.90 -5.20 -9.52
N CYS A 266 -8.12 -4.11 -9.39
CA CYS A 266 -7.37 -3.76 -8.17
C CYS A 266 -6.48 -4.92 -7.66
N SER A 267 -5.84 -5.64 -8.58
CA SER A 267 -4.96 -6.76 -8.26
C SER A 267 -3.72 -6.75 -9.13
N SER A 268 -2.57 -6.42 -8.53
CA SER A 268 -1.27 -6.49 -9.23
C SER A 268 -0.96 -7.92 -9.65
N ALA A 269 -1.20 -8.90 -8.77
CA ALA A 269 -1.01 -10.31 -9.08
C ALA A 269 -1.93 -10.80 -10.22
N GLY A 270 -3.20 -10.36 -10.22
CA GLY A 270 -4.15 -10.70 -11.29
C GLY A 270 -3.82 -10.05 -12.62
N THR A 271 -3.15 -8.89 -12.62
CA THR A 271 -2.74 -8.15 -13.83
C THR A 271 -1.38 -8.62 -14.34
N LEU A 272 -0.57 -9.30 -13.53
CA LEU A 272 0.81 -9.67 -13.84
C LEU A 272 0.99 -10.35 -15.23
N PRO A 273 0.17 -11.33 -15.64
CA PRO A 273 0.35 -11.96 -16.95
C PRO A 273 0.23 -10.99 -18.12
N VAL A 274 -0.73 -10.04 -18.04
CA VAL A 274 -0.93 -9.03 -19.07
C VAL A 274 0.15 -7.97 -19.03
N ASN A 275 0.61 -7.59 -17.82
CA ASN A 275 1.72 -6.68 -17.63
C ASN A 275 3.01 -7.25 -18.24
N MET A 276 3.32 -8.52 -18.01
CA MET A 276 4.46 -9.22 -18.61
C MET A 276 4.37 -9.24 -20.13
N LYS A 277 3.22 -9.64 -20.67
CA LYS A 277 2.99 -9.67 -22.12
C LYS A 277 3.19 -8.29 -22.77
N ASN A 278 2.58 -7.25 -22.20
CA ASN A 278 2.71 -5.90 -22.75
C ASN A 278 4.14 -5.37 -22.67
N THR A 279 4.86 -5.68 -21.59
CA THR A 279 6.26 -5.27 -21.40
C THR A 279 7.19 -5.98 -22.38
N GLU A 280 6.97 -7.27 -22.65
CA GLU A 280 7.74 -8.05 -23.61
C GLU A 280 7.40 -7.65 -25.07
N GLU A 281 6.11 -7.75 -25.46
CA GLU A 281 5.71 -7.63 -26.87
C GLU A 281 5.58 -6.16 -27.34
N LYS A 282 5.06 -5.25 -26.51
CA LYS A 282 4.79 -3.86 -26.91
C LYS A 282 5.92 -2.91 -26.58
N LEU A 283 6.58 -3.09 -25.41
CA LEU A 283 7.72 -2.27 -25.02
C LEU A 283 9.05 -2.83 -25.55
N GLY A 284 9.13 -4.14 -25.87
CA GLY A 284 10.30 -4.77 -26.43
C GLY A 284 11.39 -5.07 -25.40
N VAL A 285 11.02 -5.25 -24.14
CA VAL A 285 11.92 -5.66 -23.06
C VAL A 285 12.22 -7.15 -23.16
N LYS A 286 13.47 -7.55 -22.96
CA LYS A 286 13.89 -8.95 -23.02
C LYS A 286 13.11 -9.82 -22.04
N ARG A 287 12.72 -11.01 -22.50
CA ARG A 287 11.93 -11.97 -21.71
C ARG A 287 12.55 -12.31 -20.37
N ASP A 288 13.88 -12.47 -20.31
CA ASP A 288 14.59 -12.79 -19.07
C ASP A 288 14.44 -11.67 -18.03
N ILE A 289 14.50 -10.40 -18.47
CA ILE A 289 14.28 -9.25 -17.61
C ILE A 289 12.81 -9.19 -17.15
N VAL A 290 11.87 -9.35 -18.10
CA VAL A 290 10.42 -9.35 -17.78
C VAL A 290 10.10 -10.44 -16.77
N SER A 291 10.58 -11.66 -16.97
CA SER A 291 10.30 -12.83 -16.13
C SER A 291 10.88 -12.70 -14.70
N PHE A 292 11.86 -11.82 -14.49
CA PHE A 292 12.45 -11.57 -13.19
C PHE A 292 11.89 -10.29 -12.54
N VAL A 293 11.93 -9.16 -13.26
CA VAL A 293 11.61 -7.83 -12.69
C VAL A 293 10.13 -7.71 -12.33
N LEU A 294 9.21 -8.14 -13.23
CA LEU A 294 7.79 -7.91 -13.01
C LEU A 294 7.19 -8.76 -11.86
N PRO A 295 7.49 -10.07 -11.73
CA PRO A 295 7.02 -10.83 -10.55
C PRO A 295 7.60 -10.29 -9.23
N LEU A 296 8.87 -9.85 -9.25
CA LEU A 296 9.50 -9.22 -8.09
C LEU A 296 8.80 -7.88 -7.76
N GLY A 297 8.51 -7.06 -8.78
CA GLY A 297 7.79 -5.80 -8.64
C GLY A 297 6.40 -5.95 -8.06
N ALA A 298 5.65 -6.95 -8.51
CA ALA A 298 4.30 -7.23 -8.01
C ALA A 298 4.24 -7.47 -6.48
N THR A 299 5.38 -7.71 -5.83
CA THR A 299 5.50 -7.93 -4.37
C THR A 299 6.33 -6.87 -3.64
N ILE A 300 7.17 -6.11 -4.33
CA ILE A 300 8.09 -5.14 -3.71
C ILE A 300 7.77 -3.71 -4.13
N ASN A 301 7.36 -3.50 -5.38
CA ASN A 301 7.12 -2.17 -5.93
C ASN A 301 5.68 -1.72 -5.70
N MET A 302 5.45 -1.00 -4.63
CA MET A 302 4.12 -0.54 -4.22
C MET A 302 4.02 0.98 -4.18
N ASP A 303 4.45 1.65 -5.26
CA ASP A 303 4.49 3.13 -5.35
C ASP A 303 3.12 3.77 -5.15
N GLY A 304 2.07 3.17 -5.72
CA GLY A 304 0.70 3.65 -5.51
C GLY A 304 0.23 3.49 -4.07
N THR A 305 0.60 2.38 -3.41
CA THR A 305 0.31 2.16 -1.98
C THR A 305 1.12 3.12 -1.11
N ALA A 306 2.36 3.40 -1.48
CA ALA A 306 3.23 4.35 -0.81
C ALA A 306 2.67 5.79 -0.90
N LEU A 307 2.27 6.23 -2.09
CA LEU A 307 1.63 7.52 -2.30
C LEU A 307 0.34 7.64 -1.48
N TYR A 308 -0.48 6.60 -1.47
CA TYR A 308 -1.69 6.50 -0.65
C TYR A 308 -1.38 6.67 0.84
N MET A 309 -0.30 6.07 1.36
CA MET A 309 0.10 6.25 2.75
C MET A 309 0.42 7.72 3.05
N GLY A 310 1.10 8.42 2.15
CA GLY A 310 1.37 9.87 2.28
C GLY A 310 0.09 10.71 2.31
N VAL A 311 -0.81 10.50 1.34
CA VAL A 311 -2.07 11.25 1.23
C VAL A 311 -2.98 10.99 2.42
N CYS A 312 -3.20 9.70 2.76
CA CYS A 312 -4.15 9.34 3.81
C CYS A 312 -3.63 9.63 5.22
N SER A 313 -2.32 9.57 5.47
CA SER A 313 -1.75 9.98 6.76
C SER A 313 -1.99 11.47 7.02
N LEU A 314 -1.78 12.33 6.02
CA LEU A 314 -2.03 13.76 6.15
C LEU A 314 -3.54 14.06 6.27
N PHE A 315 -4.37 13.35 5.50
CA PHE A 315 -5.84 13.43 5.64
C PHE A 315 -6.29 13.12 7.08
N ILE A 316 -5.83 12.01 7.64
CA ILE A 316 -6.18 11.60 9.00
C ILE A 316 -5.64 12.60 10.01
N ALA A 317 -4.41 13.07 9.85
CA ALA A 317 -3.84 14.11 10.71
C ALA A 317 -4.71 15.38 10.70
N ASN A 318 -5.12 15.86 9.52
CA ASN A 318 -6.00 17.03 9.38
C ASN A 318 -7.38 16.83 10.04
N VAL A 319 -7.99 15.64 9.87
CA VAL A 319 -9.31 15.32 10.47
C VAL A 319 -9.26 15.34 12.00
N PHE A 320 -8.14 14.90 12.59
CA PHE A 320 -7.94 14.91 14.05
C PHE A 320 -7.28 16.18 14.57
N GLY A 321 -6.99 17.17 13.72
CA GLY A 321 -6.34 18.41 14.09
C GLY A 321 -4.89 18.23 14.55
N ILE A 322 -4.22 17.17 14.08
CA ILE A 322 -2.84 16.84 14.41
C ILE A 322 -1.91 17.42 13.34
N HIS A 323 -0.93 18.20 13.75
CA HIS A 323 0.13 18.68 12.86
C HIS A 323 1.26 17.66 12.84
N LEU A 324 1.50 17.04 11.67
CA LEU A 324 2.65 16.15 11.49
C LEU A 324 3.95 16.94 11.49
N SER A 325 4.88 16.58 12.38
CA SER A 325 6.23 17.09 12.38
C SER A 325 7.02 16.54 11.18
N MET A 326 8.12 17.21 10.82
CA MET A 326 9.02 16.69 9.78
C MET A 326 9.56 15.30 10.11
N ASP A 327 9.86 15.05 11.39
CA ASP A 327 10.34 13.73 11.87
C ASP A 327 9.27 12.63 11.68
N GLN A 328 7.99 12.95 11.94
CA GLN A 328 6.90 12.01 11.69
C GLN A 328 6.70 11.75 10.20
N MET A 329 6.81 12.78 9.34
CA MET A 329 6.74 12.61 7.89
C MET A 329 7.89 11.74 7.38
N MET A 330 9.12 11.96 7.85
CA MET A 330 10.28 11.11 7.52
C MET A 330 10.09 9.67 8.02
N MET A 331 9.49 9.48 9.20
CA MET A 331 9.15 8.16 9.72
C MET A 331 8.14 7.45 8.81
N ILE A 332 7.13 8.16 8.31
CA ILE A 332 6.15 7.61 7.36
C ILE A 332 6.85 7.20 6.05
N VAL A 333 7.76 8.03 5.53
CA VAL A 333 8.55 7.69 4.33
C VAL A 333 9.37 6.42 4.57
N LEU A 334 10.10 6.35 5.68
CA LEU A 334 10.94 5.20 6.01
C LEU A 334 10.09 3.93 6.21
N THR A 335 9.08 3.99 7.09
CA THR A 335 8.21 2.85 7.39
C THR A 335 7.45 2.39 6.16
N GLY A 336 6.88 3.32 5.40
CA GLY A 336 6.12 3.02 4.19
C GLY A 336 6.98 2.40 3.08
N THR A 337 8.20 2.91 2.88
CA THR A 337 9.14 2.35 1.90
C THR A 337 9.59 0.95 2.29
N LEU A 338 9.95 0.71 3.56
CA LEU A 338 10.34 -0.61 4.04
C LEU A 338 9.15 -1.60 4.02
N ALA A 339 7.97 -1.11 4.36
CA ALA A 339 6.76 -1.91 4.38
C ALA A 339 6.27 -2.31 2.97
N SER A 340 6.65 -1.56 1.93
CA SER A 340 6.34 -1.93 0.54
C SER A 340 6.96 -3.27 0.15
N ILE A 341 8.10 -3.64 0.78
CA ILE A 341 8.75 -4.93 0.55
C ILE A 341 7.85 -6.05 1.09
N GLY A 342 7.36 -6.91 0.20
CA GLY A 342 6.52 -8.05 0.58
C GLY A 342 5.03 -7.74 0.78
N THR A 343 4.57 -6.54 0.39
CA THR A 343 3.14 -6.25 0.36
C THR A 343 2.46 -7.08 -0.72
N ALA A 344 1.38 -7.79 -0.36
CA ALA A 344 0.63 -8.56 -1.36
C ALA A 344 -0.08 -7.66 -2.37
N GLY A 345 0.03 -7.99 -3.63
CA GLY A 345 -0.72 -7.35 -4.73
C GLY A 345 -2.19 -7.79 -4.78
N VAL A 346 -2.89 -7.78 -3.64
CA VAL A 346 -4.30 -8.18 -3.50
C VAL A 346 -5.16 -7.04 -2.96
N PRO A 347 -6.44 -6.99 -3.32
CA PRO A 347 -7.34 -5.94 -2.84
C PRO A 347 -7.42 -5.86 -1.31
N GLY A 348 -7.38 -4.65 -0.76
CA GLY A 348 -7.50 -4.39 0.68
C GLY A 348 -6.18 -4.44 1.48
N ALA A 349 -5.07 -4.90 0.89
CA ALA A 349 -3.76 -4.87 1.56
C ALA A 349 -3.34 -3.45 1.97
N GLY A 350 -3.71 -2.43 1.20
CA GLY A 350 -3.38 -1.03 1.47
C GLY A 350 -3.90 -0.50 2.79
N LEU A 351 -5.10 -0.90 3.23
CA LEU A 351 -5.64 -0.48 4.53
C LEU A 351 -4.78 -0.99 5.69
N ILE A 352 -4.23 -2.21 5.58
CA ILE A 352 -3.35 -2.79 6.60
C ILE A 352 -2.03 -2.02 6.63
N MET A 353 -1.49 -1.70 5.45
CA MET A 353 -0.26 -0.91 5.33
C MET A 353 -0.44 0.50 5.89
N LEU A 354 -1.59 1.14 5.60
CA LEU A 354 -1.92 2.43 6.18
C LEU A 354 -2.03 2.34 7.71
N ALA A 355 -2.74 1.33 8.24
CA ALA A 355 -2.85 1.12 9.68
C ALA A 355 -1.47 1.01 10.36
N MET A 356 -0.55 0.28 9.73
CA MET A 356 0.82 0.11 10.19
C MET A 356 1.58 1.44 10.23
N VAL A 357 1.49 2.22 9.15
CA VAL A 357 2.17 3.53 9.07
C VAL A 357 1.59 4.51 10.09
N LEU A 358 0.26 4.58 10.23
CA LEU A 358 -0.39 5.43 11.24
C LEU A 358 0.08 5.08 12.65
N GLN A 359 0.16 3.78 12.96
CA GLN A 359 0.62 3.30 14.26
C GLN A 359 2.08 3.68 14.54
N SER A 360 2.94 3.65 13.51
CA SER A 360 4.38 4.00 13.66
C SER A 360 4.61 5.45 14.07
N VAL A 361 3.68 6.35 13.74
CA VAL A 361 3.77 7.79 14.08
C VAL A 361 2.74 8.23 15.12
N GLY A 362 2.00 7.28 15.70
CA GLY A 362 1.01 7.55 16.75
C GLY A 362 -0.25 8.25 16.28
N LEU A 363 -0.60 8.16 14.99
CA LEU A 363 -1.84 8.69 14.46
C LEU A 363 -3.03 7.77 14.81
N PRO A 364 -4.24 8.34 15.02
CA PRO A 364 -5.43 7.59 15.38
C PRO A 364 -5.84 6.60 14.28
N LEU A 365 -6.00 5.33 14.65
CA LEU A 365 -6.43 4.28 13.72
C LEU A 365 -7.93 4.35 13.41
N GLU A 366 -8.68 5.12 14.16
CA GLU A 366 -10.10 5.42 13.94
C GLU A 366 -10.32 6.12 12.59
N GLY A 367 -9.33 6.88 12.12
CA GLY A 367 -9.31 7.50 10.79
C GLY A 367 -9.36 6.50 9.62
N LEU A 368 -8.93 5.24 9.84
CA LEU A 368 -9.07 4.17 8.83
C LEU A 368 -10.52 3.94 8.42
N ALA A 369 -11.47 4.20 9.31
CA ALA A 369 -12.89 4.06 9.03
C ALA A 369 -13.34 4.91 7.84
N LEU A 370 -12.86 6.15 7.78
CA LEU A 370 -13.19 7.11 6.72
C LEU A 370 -12.58 6.66 5.39
N VAL A 371 -11.32 6.25 5.45
CA VAL A 371 -10.57 5.81 4.26
C VAL A 371 -11.13 4.49 3.73
N ALA A 372 -11.50 3.55 4.61
CA ALA A 372 -12.05 2.26 4.23
C ALA A 372 -13.31 2.36 3.34
N GLY A 373 -14.12 3.41 3.56
CA GLY A 373 -15.32 3.67 2.76
C GLY A 373 -15.02 3.96 1.28
N ILE A 374 -13.91 4.64 1.01
CA ILE A 374 -13.49 5.02 -0.34
C ILE A 374 -12.30 4.20 -0.85
N ASP A 375 -11.76 3.27 -0.03
CA ASP A 375 -10.53 2.52 -0.32
C ASP A 375 -10.55 1.82 -1.68
N ARG A 376 -11.71 1.33 -2.10
CA ARG A 376 -11.83 0.67 -3.41
C ARG A 376 -11.51 1.60 -4.58
N VAL A 377 -11.99 2.84 -4.52
CA VAL A 377 -11.68 3.85 -5.54
C VAL A 377 -10.19 4.21 -5.50
N LEU A 378 -9.64 4.35 -4.29
CA LEU A 378 -8.22 4.63 -4.11
C LEU A 378 -7.35 3.46 -4.61
N ASP A 379 -7.82 2.21 -4.43
CA ASP A 379 -7.13 0.99 -4.89
C ASP A 379 -7.03 0.88 -6.41
N MET A 380 -8.02 1.40 -7.14
CA MET A 380 -7.98 1.47 -8.60
C MET A 380 -6.75 2.29 -9.07
N PHE A 381 -6.54 3.47 -8.51
CA PHE A 381 -5.37 4.32 -8.81
C PHE A 381 -4.08 3.68 -8.33
N ARG A 382 -4.08 3.18 -7.12
CA ARG A 382 -2.95 2.54 -6.44
C ARG A 382 -2.37 1.38 -7.24
N THR A 383 -3.25 0.43 -7.61
CA THR A 383 -2.86 -0.77 -8.36
C THR A 383 -2.36 -0.43 -9.76
N THR A 384 -3.01 0.52 -10.42
CA THR A 384 -2.57 0.99 -11.75
C THR A 384 -1.17 1.58 -11.69
N LEU A 385 -0.89 2.39 -10.66
CA LEU A 385 0.45 2.97 -10.50
C LEU A 385 1.50 1.89 -10.21
N ASN A 386 1.21 0.92 -9.31
CA ASN A 386 2.12 -0.16 -8.96
C ASN A 386 2.60 -0.92 -10.22
N ILE A 387 1.66 -1.46 -11.00
CA ILE A 387 2.01 -2.27 -12.18
C ILE A 387 2.71 -1.47 -13.29
N THR A 388 2.43 -0.18 -13.37
CA THR A 388 3.09 0.71 -14.32
C THR A 388 4.54 0.95 -13.91
N GLY A 389 4.82 1.06 -12.61
CA GLY A 389 6.16 1.15 -12.07
C GLY A 389 7.00 -0.10 -12.33
N ASP A 390 6.41 -1.29 -12.21
CA ASP A 390 7.09 -2.55 -12.53
C ASP A 390 7.63 -2.54 -13.97
N ALA A 391 6.79 -2.13 -14.93
CA ALA A 391 7.18 -2.03 -16.32
C ALA A 391 8.21 -0.93 -16.59
N ALA A 392 8.10 0.24 -15.93
CA ALA A 392 9.05 1.34 -16.06
C ALA A 392 10.45 0.91 -15.61
N VAL A 393 10.53 0.22 -14.48
CA VAL A 393 11.80 -0.33 -13.96
C VAL A 393 12.33 -1.44 -14.88
N ALA A 394 11.48 -2.32 -15.42
CA ALA A 394 11.91 -3.34 -16.37
C ALA A 394 12.54 -2.72 -17.63
N VAL A 395 11.93 -1.67 -18.18
CA VAL A 395 12.48 -0.90 -19.31
C VAL A 395 13.85 -0.29 -18.95
N ALA A 396 13.99 0.29 -17.78
CA ALA A 396 15.25 0.87 -17.31
C ALA A 396 16.34 -0.20 -17.14
N ILE A 397 16.01 -1.33 -16.53
CA ILE A 397 16.94 -2.43 -16.33
C ILE A 397 17.39 -3.01 -17.67
N ASP A 398 16.47 -3.27 -18.61
CA ASP A 398 16.82 -3.80 -19.93
C ASP A 398 17.80 -2.88 -20.68
N ALA A 399 17.58 -1.57 -20.62
CA ALA A 399 18.47 -0.59 -21.23
C ALA A 399 19.88 -0.59 -20.61
N THR A 400 19.96 -0.69 -19.25
CA THR A 400 21.26 -0.72 -18.56
C THR A 400 22.02 -2.02 -18.74
N GLU A 401 21.35 -3.13 -19.09
CA GLU A 401 21.98 -4.43 -19.33
C GLU A 401 22.35 -4.65 -20.81
N LYS A 402 21.82 -3.85 -21.75
CA LYS A 402 22.25 -3.84 -23.16
C LYS A 402 23.68 -3.31 -23.36
N SER A 403 24.19 -2.52 -22.40
CA SER A 403 25.54 -1.96 -22.45
C SER A 403 26.66 -2.93 -22.07
N VAL A 404 26.33 -4.16 -21.69
CA VAL A 404 27.33 -5.21 -21.37
C VAL A 404 27.36 -6.21 -22.54
N PRO A 405 28.44 -6.31 -23.33
CA PRO A 405 28.56 -7.34 -24.34
C PRO A 405 28.42 -8.71 -23.68
N THR A 406 27.54 -9.54 -24.21
CA THR A 406 27.41 -10.92 -23.78
C THR A 406 28.72 -11.61 -24.20
N GLN A 407 29.54 -12.05 -23.24
CA GLN A 407 30.79 -12.81 -23.50
C GLN A 407 30.56 -14.17 -24.20
N LEU A 408 29.41 -14.42 -24.78
CA LEU A 408 29.04 -15.66 -25.45
C LEU A 408 29.15 -15.58 -26.99
N GLU A 409 29.62 -14.45 -27.55
CA GLU A 409 29.86 -14.33 -29.00
C GLU A 409 31.35 -14.41 -29.40
N ILE A 410 32.24 -14.91 -28.51
CA ILE A 410 33.65 -15.12 -28.85
C ILE A 410 33.97 -16.61 -28.73
N THR A 411 33.24 -17.46 -29.45
CA THR A 411 33.71 -18.80 -29.87
C THR A 411 32.86 -19.28 -31.05
N GLU A 412 33.12 -18.73 -32.21
CA GLU A 412 33.05 -19.40 -33.51
C GLU A 412 34.28 -19.03 -34.34
#